data_69d4e5edeb6955caa8282069971aa431
#
_entry.id   69d4e5edeb6955caa8282069971aa431
#
_cell.length_a   1.000
_cell.length_b   1.000
_cell.length_c   1.000
_cell.angle_alpha   90.00
_cell.angle_beta   90.00
_cell.angle_gamma   90.00
#
_symmetry.space_group_name_H-M   'P 1'
#
loop_
_entity.id
_entity.type
_entity.pdbx_description
1 polymer ?
#
loop_
_entity_poly.entity_id
_entity_poly.type
_entity_poly.pdbx_seq_one_letter_code
_entity_poly.pdbx_strand_id
1 'polypeptide(L)'
;MTAALVDSLRRPGRLITVELRPPRSGLSAAEGMDSWIDLNHSIRHLAIKDIFVFLTDDAVGSREEENLGHLAANVGSDVPLSRLVPFLTCKHTIEHCLLYADRAHSLGFEALTVVGGDVSTGPPRCVPHSYMLRQRIRERQPGLSLGGWANPHRDSSKQVEYIGSDDFSAEFYLTQIVSHHS
;
A
#
# COMPACT_ATOMS: atom_id res chain seq x y z
N MET A 1 9.55 -0.03 -16.79
CA MET A 1 9.12 -1.44 -16.54
C MET A 1 7.83 -1.36 -15.76
N THR A 2 6.86 -2.22 -16.07
CA THR A 2 5.59 -2.28 -15.32
C THR A 2 5.80 -3.13 -14.07
N ALA A 3 5.20 -2.76 -12.93
CA ALA A 3 5.31 -3.55 -11.71
C ALA A 3 4.72 -4.96 -11.86
N ALA A 4 5.32 -5.94 -11.21
CA ALA A 4 4.92 -7.35 -11.27
C ALA A 4 3.43 -7.57 -10.90
N LEU A 5 2.90 -6.79 -9.95
CA LEU A 5 1.48 -6.79 -9.60
C LEU A 5 0.60 -6.40 -10.79
N VAL A 6 0.91 -5.28 -11.45
CA VAL A 6 0.13 -4.74 -12.57
C VAL A 6 0.16 -5.70 -13.76
N ASP A 7 1.31 -6.29 -14.04
CA ASP A 7 1.44 -7.32 -15.08
C ASP A 7 0.62 -8.58 -14.74
N SER A 8 0.57 -8.97 -13.46
CA SER A 8 -0.23 -10.10 -13.00
C SER A 8 -1.73 -9.83 -13.09
N LEU A 9 -2.18 -8.60 -12.81
CA LEU A 9 -3.58 -8.19 -12.97
C LEU A 9 -4.06 -8.21 -14.43
N ARG A 10 -3.16 -8.01 -15.38
CA ARG A 10 -3.48 -8.04 -16.82
C ARG A 10 -3.52 -9.43 -17.43
N ARG A 11 -2.98 -10.44 -16.73
CA ARG A 11 -2.97 -11.82 -17.20
C ARG A 11 -4.32 -12.49 -16.91
N PRO A 12 -4.79 -13.38 -17.79
CA PRO A 12 -5.96 -14.19 -17.48
C PRO A 12 -5.64 -15.15 -16.33
N GLY A 13 -6.60 -15.33 -15.43
CA GLY A 13 -6.46 -16.22 -14.28
C GLY A 13 -6.89 -15.58 -12.98
N ARG A 14 -6.71 -16.31 -11.88
CA ARG A 14 -7.02 -15.83 -10.55
C ARG A 14 -5.76 -15.29 -9.90
N LEU A 15 -5.79 -14.03 -9.47
CA LEU A 15 -4.77 -13.43 -8.62
C LEU A 15 -5.25 -13.47 -7.16
N ILE A 16 -4.40 -13.95 -6.27
CA ILE A 16 -4.65 -13.93 -4.82
C ILE A 16 -3.72 -12.88 -4.22
N THR A 17 -4.29 -12.01 -3.41
CA THR A 17 -3.55 -11.02 -2.62
C THR A 17 -3.96 -11.13 -1.16
N VAL A 18 -3.05 -10.84 -0.25
CA VAL A 18 -3.31 -10.87 1.19
C VAL A 18 -2.85 -9.53 1.79
N GLU A 19 -3.70 -8.95 2.60
CA GLU A 19 -3.35 -7.77 3.40
C GLU A 19 -2.84 -8.22 4.77
N LEU A 20 -1.66 -7.76 5.15
CA LEU A 20 -1.07 -7.96 6.47
C LEU A 20 -0.84 -6.61 7.13
N ARG A 21 -0.84 -6.63 8.46
CA ARG A 21 -0.61 -5.45 9.26
C ARG A 21 0.76 -5.54 9.93
N PRO A 22 1.65 -4.54 9.73
CA PRO A 22 2.89 -4.43 10.49
C PRO A 22 2.65 -4.32 12.00
N PRO A 23 3.65 -4.62 12.83
CA PRO A 23 3.57 -4.40 14.27
C PRO A 23 3.20 -2.95 14.59
N ARG A 24 2.45 -2.78 15.69
CA ARG A 24 2.10 -1.43 16.16
C ARG A 24 3.32 -0.78 16.81
N SER A 25 3.48 0.52 16.58
CA SER A 25 4.44 1.31 17.35
C SER A 25 4.04 1.35 18.82
N GLY A 26 5.01 1.23 19.71
CA GLY A 26 4.76 1.26 21.16
C GLY A 26 4.59 -0.12 21.83
N LEU A 27 4.83 -1.21 21.12
CA LEU A 27 5.05 -2.52 21.74
C LEU A 27 6.36 -2.52 22.52
N SER A 28 6.47 -3.37 23.54
CA SER A 28 7.78 -3.64 24.15
C SER A 28 8.75 -4.22 23.12
N ALA A 29 10.06 -4.11 23.37
CA ALA A 29 11.06 -4.62 22.43
C ALA A 29 10.89 -6.12 22.13
N ALA A 30 10.51 -6.92 23.14
CA ALA A 30 10.27 -8.35 22.96
C ALA A 30 9.00 -8.61 22.11
N GLU A 31 7.88 -7.98 22.44
CA GLU A 31 6.62 -8.12 21.68
C GLU A 31 6.77 -7.62 20.23
N GLY A 32 7.49 -6.52 20.05
CA GLY A 32 7.77 -5.98 18.72
C GLY A 32 8.62 -6.95 17.89
N MET A 33 9.67 -7.53 18.48
CA MET A 33 10.51 -8.52 17.83
C MET A 33 9.71 -9.77 17.43
N ASP A 34 8.94 -10.34 18.33
CA ASP A 34 8.11 -11.52 18.06
C ASP A 34 7.11 -11.22 16.93
N SER A 35 6.44 -10.06 16.96
CA SER A 35 5.50 -9.64 15.93
C SER A 35 6.16 -9.47 14.56
N TRP A 36 7.39 -8.95 14.50
CA TRP A 36 8.16 -8.86 13.26
C TRP A 36 8.57 -10.22 12.72
N ILE A 37 8.99 -11.15 13.60
CA ILE A 37 9.32 -12.53 13.23
C ILE A 37 8.11 -13.21 12.60
N ASP A 38 6.94 -13.12 13.24
CA ASP A 38 5.70 -13.72 12.75
C ASP A 38 5.27 -13.11 11.40
N LEU A 39 5.38 -11.78 11.25
CA LEU A 39 5.09 -11.12 9.99
C LEU A 39 6.03 -11.60 8.88
N ASN A 40 7.34 -11.66 9.14
CA ASN A 40 8.33 -12.12 8.16
C ASN A 40 8.10 -13.58 7.74
N HIS A 41 7.75 -14.47 8.68
CA HIS A 41 7.37 -15.84 8.37
C HIS A 41 6.13 -15.91 7.49
N SER A 42 5.11 -15.12 7.81
CA SER A 42 3.88 -15.04 7.03
C SER A 42 4.15 -14.57 5.60
N ILE A 43 4.94 -13.51 5.44
CA ILE A 43 5.31 -12.97 4.12
C ILE A 43 6.04 -14.03 3.29
N ARG A 44 7.06 -14.70 3.85
CA ARG A 44 7.80 -15.78 3.14
C ARG A 44 6.87 -16.91 2.70
N HIS A 45 5.98 -17.34 3.60
CA HIS A 45 5.05 -18.43 3.29
C HIS A 45 4.06 -18.06 2.17
N LEU A 46 3.61 -16.82 2.12
CA LEU A 46 2.71 -16.32 1.07
C LEU A 46 3.46 -16.12 -0.26
N ALA A 47 4.67 -15.58 -0.22
CA ALA A 47 5.46 -15.30 -1.42
C ALA A 47 5.87 -16.57 -2.18
N ILE A 48 6.17 -17.67 -1.48
CA ILE A 48 6.44 -18.99 -2.09
C ILE A 48 5.24 -19.50 -2.92
N LYS A 49 4.02 -19.04 -2.59
CA LYS A 49 2.79 -19.39 -3.30
C LYS A 49 2.39 -18.37 -4.37
N ASP A 50 3.31 -17.51 -4.79
CA ASP A 50 3.06 -16.42 -5.75
C ASP A 50 1.98 -15.40 -5.32
N ILE A 51 1.71 -15.29 -4.03
CA ILE A 51 0.75 -14.35 -3.47
C ILE A 51 1.41 -12.98 -3.29
N PHE A 52 0.72 -11.91 -3.71
CA PHE A 52 1.14 -10.55 -3.37
C PHE A 52 0.67 -10.19 -1.97
N VAL A 53 1.54 -9.52 -1.23
CA VAL A 53 1.27 -9.09 0.13
C VAL A 53 1.15 -7.57 0.19
N PHE A 54 -0.01 -7.10 0.57
CA PHE A 54 -0.27 -5.69 0.87
C PHE A 54 0.03 -5.45 2.34
N LEU A 55 0.73 -4.37 2.64
CA LEU A 55 1.14 -4.03 4.00
C LEU A 55 0.53 -2.71 4.41
N THR A 56 -0.34 -2.74 5.41
CA THR A 56 -1.09 -1.56 5.85
C THR A 56 -0.18 -0.46 6.41
N ASP A 57 -0.69 0.75 6.41
CA ASP A 57 -0.12 1.94 7.00
C ASP A 57 -1.14 2.54 8.00
N ASP A 58 -0.75 3.56 8.72
CA ASP A 58 -1.49 4.26 9.79
C ASP A 58 -2.81 4.89 9.33
N ALA A 59 -3.71 4.06 8.80
CA ALA A 59 -4.97 4.51 8.20
C ALA A 59 -6.03 4.93 9.24
N VAL A 60 -5.97 4.35 10.44
CA VAL A 60 -7.02 4.44 11.48
C VAL A 60 -6.50 5.02 12.81
N GLY A 61 -5.40 5.75 12.80
CA GLY A 61 -4.86 6.43 13.98
C GLY A 61 -4.06 5.53 14.93
N SER A 62 -3.85 4.26 14.59
CA SER A 62 -2.90 3.39 15.29
C SER A 62 -1.58 3.43 14.54
N ARG A 63 -0.58 4.07 15.13
CA ARG A 63 0.75 4.14 14.51
C ARG A 63 1.33 2.74 14.35
N GLU A 64 1.62 2.37 13.13
CA GLU A 64 2.40 1.21 12.78
C GLU A 64 3.87 1.63 12.66
N GLU A 65 4.80 0.71 12.90
CA GLU A 65 6.22 1.01 12.71
C GLU A 65 6.54 1.18 11.21
N GLU A 66 7.54 2.00 10.92
CA GLU A 66 8.03 2.14 9.55
C GLU A 66 8.54 0.80 9.03
N ASN A 67 7.84 0.26 8.05
CA ASN A 67 8.00 -1.12 7.62
C ASN A 67 9.05 -1.33 6.50
N LEU A 68 9.36 -0.33 5.69
CA LEU A 68 10.21 -0.50 4.50
C LEU A 68 11.60 -1.03 4.81
N GLY A 69 12.28 -0.44 5.81
CA GLY A 69 13.63 -0.85 6.20
C GLY A 69 13.67 -2.27 6.78
N HIS A 70 12.71 -2.61 7.63
CA HIS A 70 12.58 -3.95 8.20
C HIS A 70 12.30 -5.00 7.14
N LEU A 71 11.42 -4.71 6.20
CA LEU A 71 11.09 -5.63 5.10
C LEU A 71 12.28 -5.85 4.18
N ALA A 72 12.94 -4.78 3.75
CA ALA A 72 14.10 -4.89 2.87
C ALA A 72 15.26 -5.68 3.54
N ALA A 73 15.51 -5.42 4.83
CA ALA A 73 16.59 -6.07 5.55
C ALA A 73 16.31 -7.53 5.90
N ASN A 74 15.08 -7.87 6.29
CA ASN A 74 14.75 -9.19 6.85
C ASN A 74 14.05 -10.13 5.88
N VAL A 75 13.44 -9.61 4.82
CA VAL A 75 12.66 -10.41 3.86
C VAL A 75 13.25 -10.33 2.46
N GLY A 76 13.87 -9.21 2.10
CA GLY A 76 14.33 -8.92 0.73
C GLY A 76 15.40 -9.87 0.18
N SER A 77 16.10 -10.64 1.04
CA SER A 77 17.02 -11.69 0.58
C SER A 77 16.31 -12.95 0.05
N ASP A 78 15.12 -13.24 0.57
CA ASP A 78 14.41 -14.49 0.33
C ASP A 78 13.15 -14.29 -0.52
N VAL A 79 12.58 -13.08 -0.47
CA VAL A 79 11.34 -12.71 -1.16
C VAL A 79 11.60 -11.50 -2.05
N PRO A 80 11.25 -11.56 -3.34
CA PRO A 80 11.31 -10.39 -4.20
C PRO A 80 10.43 -9.26 -3.65
N LEU A 81 11.00 -8.08 -3.42
CA LEU A 81 10.25 -6.90 -2.93
C LEU A 81 9.14 -6.45 -3.89
N SER A 82 9.21 -6.86 -5.16
CA SER A 82 8.13 -6.70 -6.14
C SER A 82 6.83 -7.44 -5.78
N ARG A 83 6.88 -8.40 -4.84
CA ARG A 83 5.70 -9.08 -4.28
C ARG A 83 5.06 -8.35 -3.12
N LEU A 84 5.71 -7.33 -2.60
CA LEU A 84 5.24 -6.55 -1.46
C LEU A 84 4.75 -5.19 -1.93
N VAL A 85 3.55 -4.82 -1.48
CA VAL A 85 2.89 -3.56 -1.86
C VAL A 85 2.53 -2.79 -0.59
N PRO A 86 3.41 -1.91 -0.11
CA PRO A 86 3.12 -1.08 1.06
C PRO A 86 1.98 -0.09 0.77
N PHE A 87 1.17 0.18 1.79
CA PHE A 87 0.27 1.31 1.81
C PHE A 87 1.02 2.57 2.22
N LEU A 88 0.53 3.69 1.74
CA LEU A 88 0.93 5.02 2.16
C LEU A 88 -0.34 5.87 2.33
N THR A 89 -0.57 6.37 3.53
CA THR A 89 -1.73 7.22 3.81
C THR A 89 -1.40 8.70 3.69
N CYS A 90 -2.40 9.48 3.30
CA CYS A 90 -2.31 10.94 3.35
C CYS A 90 -2.31 11.51 4.79
N LYS A 91 -2.24 10.66 5.81
CA LYS A 91 -2.18 11.07 7.23
C LYS A 91 -0.79 11.53 7.67
N HIS A 92 0.22 11.24 6.90
CA HIS A 92 1.58 11.76 7.09
C HIS A 92 1.74 13.14 6.45
N THR A 93 2.81 13.85 6.77
CA THR A 93 3.15 15.10 6.07
C THR A 93 3.51 14.81 4.61
N ILE A 94 3.39 15.82 3.76
CA ILE A 94 3.69 15.66 2.33
C ILE A 94 5.16 15.29 2.12
N GLU A 95 6.06 15.86 2.90
CA GLU A 95 7.49 15.58 2.86
C GLU A 95 7.78 14.13 3.21
N HIS A 96 7.13 13.62 4.28
CA HIS A 96 7.23 12.20 4.67
C HIS A 96 6.75 11.29 3.53
N CYS A 97 5.58 11.59 2.95
CA CYS A 97 5.03 10.77 1.87
C CYS A 97 5.96 10.70 0.65
N LEU A 98 6.56 11.82 0.28
CA LEU A 98 7.49 11.87 -0.85
C LEU A 98 8.80 11.13 -0.56
N LEU A 99 9.37 11.30 0.66
CA LEU A 99 10.56 10.57 1.09
C LEU A 99 10.30 9.07 1.23
N TYR A 100 9.10 8.68 1.69
CA TYR A 100 8.71 7.28 1.75
C TYR A 100 8.67 6.64 0.36
N ALA A 101 8.12 7.33 -0.62
CA ALA A 101 8.10 6.86 -2.02
C ALA A 101 9.52 6.74 -2.60
N ASP A 102 10.39 7.73 -2.37
CA ASP A 102 11.80 7.67 -2.78
C ASP A 102 12.50 6.45 -2.18
N ARG A 103 12.30 6.23 -0.88
CA ARG A 103 12.90 5.12 -0.16
C ARG A 103 12.36 3.78 -0.64
N ALA A 104 11.05 3.66 -0.84
CA ALA A 104 10.46 2.44 -1.38
C ALA A 104 11.07 2.09 -2.74
N HIS A 105 11.16 3.06 -3.65
CA HIS A 105 11.78 2.86 -4.95
C HIS A 105 13.25 2.46 -4.84
N SER A 106 14.03 3.16 -4.02
CA SER A 106 15.46 2.88 -3.84
C SER A 106 15.75 1.50 -3.22
N LEU A 107 14.83 0.97 -2.43
CA LEU A 107 14.92 -0.38 -1.84
C LEU A 107 14.46 -1.49 -2.82
N GLY A 108 13.83 -1.15 -3.93
CA GLY A 108 13.38 -2.10 -4.94
C GLY A 108 11.91 -2.50 -4.85
N PHE A 109 11.08 -1.78 -4.09
CA PHE A 109 9.64 -1.92 -4.21
C PHE A 109 9.17 -1.35 -5.54
N GLU A 110 8.26 -2.05 -6.21
CA GLU A 110 7.76 -1.68 -7.54
C GLU A 110 6.39 -0.97 -7.50
N ALA A 111 5.66 -1.11 -6.40
CA ALA A 111 4.33 -0.55 -6.26
C ALA A 111 4.05 -0.03 -4.85
N LEU A 112 3.21 1.00 -4.76
CA LEU A 112 2.63 1.54 -3.52
C LEU A 112 1.12 1.67 -3.69
N THR A 113 0.35 1.45 -2.61
CA THR A 113 -1.07 1.79 -2.55
C THR A 113 -1.25 3.08 -1.79
N VAL A 114 -1.68 4.15 -2.48
CA VAL A 114 -1.85 5.48 -1.88
C VAL A 114 -3.32 5.70 -1.53
N VAL A 115 -3.60 5.83 -0.24
CA VAL A 115 -4.96 5.96 0.31
C VAL A 115 -5.13 7.22 1.15
N GLY A 116 -6.38 7.68 1.28
CA GLY A 116 -6.67 8.88 2.06
C GLY A 116 -6.50 8.72 3.57
N GLY A 117 -6.67 7.52 4.09
CA GLY A 117 -6.87 7.26 5.52
C GLY A 117 -8.25 7.69 6.00
N ASP A 118 -8.63 7.31 7.21
CA ASP A 118 -9.93 7.67 7.81
C ASP A 118 -9.99 9.18 8.09
N VAL A 119 -11.09 9.82 7.75
CA VAL A 119 -11.30 11.27 7.98
C VAL A 119 -11.55 11.56 9.45
N SER A 120 -12.22 10.64 10.16
CA SER A 120 -12.70 10.82 11.53
C SER A 120 -11.64 10.59 12.61
N THR A 121 -10.51 9.96 12.27
CA THR A 121 -9.48 9.56 13.23
C THR A 121 -8.08 10.01 12.81
N GLY A 122 -7.22 10.26 13.79
CA GLY A 122 -5.82 10.64 13.58
C GLY A 122 -5.61 12.05 13.02
N PRO A 123 -4.42 12.38 12.53
CA PRO A 123 -4.08 13.69 12.02
C PRO A 123 -4.85 14.01 10.72
N PRO A 124 -4.97 15.31 10.36
CA PRO A 124 -5.57 15.70 9.09
C PRO A 124 -4.74 15.16 7.92
N ARG A 125 -5.41 14.97 6.78
CA ARG A 125 -4.73 14.59 5.55
C ARG A 125 -3.85 15.72 5.03
N CYS A 126 -2.67 15.39 4.52
CA CYS A 126 -1.76 16.37 3.91
C CYS A 126 -2.25 16.90 2.55
N VAL A 127 -3.19 16.19 1.92
CA VAL A 127 -3.89 16.60 0.70
C VAL A 127 -5.37 16.21 0.79
N PRO A 128 -6.28 16.97 0.17
CA PRO A 128 -7.71 16.65 0.19
C PRO A 128 -8.07 15.27 -0.37
N HIS A 129 -7.41 14.86 -1.44
CA HIS A 129 -7.67 13.61 -2.15
C HIS A 129 -6.38 12.85 -2.44
N SER A 130 -6.39 11.52 -2.27
CA SER A 130 -5.22 10.67 -2.45
C SER A 130 -4.63 10.70 -3.87
N TYR A 131 -5.44 10.98 -4.90
CA TYR A 131 -4.92 11.13 -6.26
C TYR A 131 -3.91 12.30 -6.38
N MET A 132 -4.10 13.38 -5.61
CA MET A 132 -3.17 14.51 -5.60
C MET A 132 -1.79 14.11 -5.04
N LEU A 133 -1.76 13.20 -4.07
CA LEU A 133 -0.51 12.64 -3.58
C LEU A 133 0.11 11.71 -4.63
N ARG A 134 -0.71 10.87 -5.30
CA ARG A 134 -0.21 10.02 -6.39
C ARG A 134 0.43 10.83 -7.52
N GLN A 135 -0.17 11.95 -7.93
CA GLN A 135 0.42 12.84 -8.94
C GLN A 135 1.81 13.31 -8.53
N ARG A 136 1.97 13.82 -7.30
CA ARG A 136 3.26 14.30 -6.80
C ARG A 136 4.31 13.19 -6.69
N ILE A 137 3.88 11.98 -6.28
CA ILE A 137 4.78 10.82 -6.25
C ILE A 137 5.19 10.44 -7.67
N ARG A 138 4.26 10.40 -8.62
CA ARG A 138 4.53 10.05 -10.03
C ARG A 138 5.51 11.01 -10.70
N GLU A 139 5.39 12.31 -10.44
CA GLU A 139 6.34 13.32 -10.92
C GLU A 139 7.76 13.06 -10.40
N ARG A 140 7.90 12.59 -9.18
CA ARG A 140 9.17 12.35 -8.51
C ARG A 140 9.74 10.96 -8.77
N GLN A 141 8.87 9.94 -8.78
CA GLN A 141 9.21 8.53 -8.93
C GLN A 141 8.33 7.87 -10.01
N PRO A 142 8.57 8.16 -11.30
CA PRO A 142 7.77 7.61 -12.39
C PRO A 142 7.93 6.09 -12.57
N GLY A 143 8.93 5.48 -11.91
CA GLY A 143 9.14 4.03 -11.90
C GLY A 143 8.25 3.25 -10.93
N LEU A 144 7.56 3.93 -9.99
CA LEU A 144 6.64 3.29 -9.07
C LEU A 144 5.24 3.18 -9.68
N SER A 145 4.66 1.99 -9.63
CA SER A 145 3.23 1.80 -9.90
C SER A 145 2.40 2.20 -8.68
N LEU A 146 1.41 3.05 -8.88
CA LEU A 146 0.62 3.63 -7.80
C LEU A 146 -0.81 3.12 -7.81
N GLY A 147 -1.20 2.45 -6.73
CA GLY A 147 -2.56 1.99 -6.50
C GLY A 147 -3.44 3.02 -5.81
N GLY A 148 -4.74 2.83 -5.92
CA GLY A 148 -5.76 3.61 -5.25
C GLY A 148 -6.77 2.74 -4.52
N TRP A 149 -7.73 3.40 -3.86
CA TRP A 149 -8.85 2.75 -3.19
C TRP A 149 -10.16 3.22 -3.81
N ALA A 150 -10.99 2.28 -4.23
CA ALA A 150 -12.34 2.52 -4.68
C ALA A 150 -13.33 2.00 -3.63
N ASN A 151 -14.21 2.86 -3.12
CA ASN A 151 -15.20 2.47 -2.12
C ASN A 151 -16.60 2.42 -2.77
N PRO A 152 -17.16 1.23 -3.03
CA PRO A 152 -18.45 1.09 -3.68
C PRO A 152 -19.65 1.56 -2.82
N HIS A 153 -19.42 1.77 -1.51
CA HIS A 153 -20.44 2.26 -0.58
C HIS A 153 -20.53 3.80 -0.51
N ARG A 154 -19.67 4.51 -1.24
CA ARG A 154 -19.71 5.97 -1.32
C ARG A 154 -20.26 6.40 -2.68
N ASP A 155 -20.56 7.69 -2.81
CA ASP A 155 -20.99 8.29 -4.09
C ASP A 155 -20.10 7.80 -5.24
N SER A 156 -20.67 6.94 -6.07
CA SER A 156 -19.97 6.27 -7.16
C SER A 156 -19.67 7.21 -8.32
N SER A 157 -20.45 8.27 -8.52
CA SER A 157 -20.30 9.16 -9.68
C SER A 157 -18.93 9.86 -9.70
N LYS A 158 -18.53 10.44 -8.57
CA LYS A 158 -17.21 11.06 -8.43
C LYS A 158 -16.07 10.07 -8.49
N GLN A 159 -16.28 8.86 -7.98
CA GLN A 159 -15.24 7.83 -8.04
C GLN A 159 -15.03 7.33 -9.47
N VAL A 160 -16.10 7.14 -10.23
CA VAL A 160 -16.01 6.77 -11.66
C VAL A 160 -15.28 7.86 -12.45
N GLU A 161 -15.55 9.12 -12.18
CA GLU A 161 -14.82 10.24 -12.79
C GLU A 161 -13.31 10.15 -12.51
N TYR A 162 -12.91 9.94 -11.25
CA TYR A 162 -11.48 9.84 -10.89
C TYR A 162 -10.81 8.57 -11.42
N ILE A 163 -11.52 7.45 -11.44
CA ILE A 163 -10.99 6.19 -11.95
C ILE A 163 -10.85 6.23 -13.47
N GLY A 164 -11.76 6.87 -14.16
CA GLY A 164 -11.77 7.00 -15.63
C GLY A 164 -10.91 8.13 -16.17
N SER A 165 -10.32 8.96 -15.34
CA SER A 165 -9.49 10.09 -15.77
C SER A 165 -8.04 9.67 -16.00
N ASP A 166 -7.47 10.02 -17.14
CA ASP A 166 -6.04 9.79 -17.42
C ASP A 166 -5.13 10.51 -16.42
N ASP A 167 -5.53 11.69 -15.93
CA ASP A 167 -4.75 12.49 -15.00
C ASP A 167 -4.78 11.98 -13.56
N PHE A 168 -5.89 11.36 -13.13
CA PHE A 168 -6.13 11.00 -11.73
C PHE A 168 -6.15 9.49 -11.48
N SER A 169 -6.16 8.68 -12.54
CA SER A 169 -6.22 7.23 -12.44
C SER A 169 -4.99 6.65 -11.73
N ALA A 170 -5.19 5.51 -11.12
CA ALA A 170 -4.13 4.66 -10.60
C ALA A 170 -3.92 3.47 -11.52
N GLU A 171 -2.76 2.83 -11.44
CA GLU A 171 -2.45 1.64 -12.22
C GLU A 171 -3.26 0.42 -11.76
N PHE A 172 -3.73 0.43 -10.51
CA PHE A 172 -4.63 -0.57 -9.93
C PHE A 172 -5.49 0.03 -8.81
N TYR A 173 -6.58 -0.65 -8.49
CA TYR A 173 -7.46 -0.25 -7.40
C TYR A 173 -7.77 -1.43 -6.48
N LEU A 174 -7.79 -1.16 -5.18
CA LEU A 174 -8.37 -2.04 -4.17
C LEU A 174 -9.80 -1.60 -3.90
N THR A 175 -10.67 -2.55 -3.57
CA THR A 175 -12.06 -2.26 -3.22
C THR A 175 -12.52 -3.13 -2.07
N GLN A 176 -13.49 -2.65 -1.30
CA GLN A 176 -14.16 -3.47 -0.30
C GLN A 176 -15.11 -4.45 -0.98
N ILE A 177 -15.26 -5.62 -0.36
CA ILE A 177 -16.30 -6.58 -0.74
C ILE A 177 -17.65 -5.95 -0.44
N VAL A 178 -18.52 -5.89 -1.45
CA VAL A 178 -19.93 -5.51 -1.27
C VAL A 178 -20.66 -6.73 -0.77
N SER A 179 -21.24 -6.67 0.44
CA SER A 179 -22.13 -7.74 0.90
C SER A 179 -23.42 -7.71 0.08
N HIS A 180 -23.80 -8.84 -0.51
CA HIS A 180 -25.02 -8.98 -1.29
C HIS A 180 -26.30 -9.02 -0.44
N HIS A 181 -26.28 -8.47 0.76
CA HIS A 181 -27.47 -8.35 1.62
C HIS A 181 -27.98 -6.92 1.56
N SER A 182 -28.60 -6.58 0.46
CA SER A 182 -29.49 -5.43 0.31
C SER A 182 -30.59 -5.81 -0.65
#